data_d2c9f782544dc19b5062f054a4e09464
#
_entry.id   d2c9f782544dc19b5062f054a4e09464
#
_cell.length_a   1.000
_cell.length_b   1.000
_cell.length_c   1.000
_cell.angle_alpha   90.00
_cell.angle_beta   90.00
_cell.angle_gamma   90.00
#
_symmetry.space_group_name_H-M   'P 1'
#
loop_
_entity.id
_entity.type
_entity.pdbx_description
1 polymer ?
#
loop_
_entity_poly.entity_id
_entity_poly.type
_entity_poly.pdbx_seq_one_letter_code
_entity_poly.pdbx_strand_id
1 'polypeptide(L)'
;MWPIREVFAMSAYNDWKPMEIRPDGAGADADGLRRTLAAMGDFGDVLTQAKVVVFRGFQVGEHELDEVMDLLLPNRLAYTHGTSPRTKVAAGNVYTSTEYPSEQTIAMHNELSYSHKWPARLLFYCATTPGSGGATPVVDGALWLESLDEKVRDAFAGGVRYSQNLHDGFGLGRSWKQTFETDDRAQVEAFLEEGRFDWKWTSDGGLRMVSAVRPASIQHPVTGSTVWFNQADHFHPAALGDDIARELAQILPPEELPQSVTFANGSPIPDEYVIHVHDRGLEMAVDVDWQQGDLMVIDNVAVGHGRRPYTGDRRVLVAMSD
;
A
#
# COMPACT_ATOMS: atom_id res chain seq x y z
N MET A 1 22.44 10.56 18.70
CA MET A 1 23.52 10.07 17.82
C MET A 1 23.64 8.57 18.06
N TRP A 2 22.96 7.76 17.22
CA TRP A 2 22.96 6.31 17.30
C TRP A 2 24.18 5.77 16.55
N PRO A 3 24.87 4.75 17.05
CA PRO A 3 26.04 4.21 16.36
C PRO A 3 25.60 3.49 15.09
N ILE A 4 26.24 3.86 13.98
CA ILE A 4 26.16 3.15 12.71
C ILE A 4 26.65 1.72 12.96
N ARG A 5 25.74 0.75 12.99
CA ARG A 5 26.11 -0.66 12.90
C ARG A 5 26.53 -0.95 11.47
N GLU A 6 27.70 -1.55 11.33
CA GLU A 6 28.27 -2.00 10.08
C GLU A 6 27.23 -2.82 9.29
N VAL A 7 26.89 -2.33 8.11
CA VAL A 7 26.07 -3.03 7.12
C VAL A 7 26.91 -4.19 6.60
N PHE A 8 26.72 -5.38 7.18
CA PHE A 8 27.22 -6.59 6.56
C PHE A 8 26.47 -6.81 5.25
N ALA A 9 27.20 -6.80 4.15
CA ALA A 9 26.71 -7.04 2.81
C ALA A 9 25.98 -8.40 2.72
N MET A 10 24.64 -8.37 2.72
CA MET A 10 23.79 -9.47 2.31
C MET A 10 23.50 -9.37 0.81
N SER A 11 24.50 -9.62 -0.02
CA SER A 11 24.39 -9.53 -1.48
C SER A 11 23.83 -10.78 -2.16
N ALA A 12 23.22 -11.71 -1.43
CA ALA A 12 22.82 -13.02 -1.96
C ALA A 12 21.30 -13.22 -2.17
N TYR A 13 20.43 -12.29 -1.77
CA TYR A 13 18.98 -12.58 -1.68
C TYR A 13 18.08 -11.85 -2.67
N ASN A 14 18.54 -10.91 -3.49
CA ASN A 14 17.61 -10.17 -4.32
C ASN A 14 18.12 -9.84 -5.73
N ASP A 15 18.05 -10.84 -6.62
CA ASP A 15 18.16 -10.61 -8.09
C ASP A 15 16.82 -10.18 -8.71
N TRP A 16 15.70 -10.20 -7.95
CA TRP A 16 14.42 -9.76 -8.46
C TRP A 16 14.39 -8.24 -8.64
N LYS A 17 13.90 -7.82 -9.80
CA LYS A 17 13.72 -6.40 -10.15
C LYS A 17 12.43 -6.22 -10.94
N PRO A 18 11.78 -5.06 -10.83
CA PRO A 18 10.69 -4.67 -11.71
C PRO A 18 11.07 -4.85 -13.18
N MET A 19 10.15 -5.37 -13.98
CA MET A 19 10.30 -5.46 -15.43
C MET A 19 10.10 -4.08 -16.03
N GLU A 20 11.10 -3.57 -16.74
CA GLU A 20 10.98 -2.30 -17.46
C GLU A 20 10.70 -2.57 -18.95
N ILE A 21 9.67 -1.92 -19.48
CA ILE A 21 9.26 -2.00 -20.88
C ILE A 21 9.40 -0.60 -21.50
N ARG A 22 10.13 -0.54 -22.61
CA ARG A 22 10.36 0.70 -23.39
C ARG A 22 9.81 0.57 -24.80
N PRO A 23 9.52 1.70 -25.48
CA PRO A 23 9.17 1.68 -26.89
C PRO A 23 10.25 1.00 -27.75
N ASP A 24 9.87 0.06 -28.59
CA ASP A 24 10.76 -0.75 -29.44
C ASP A 24 10.48 -0.59 -30.96
N GLY A 25 10.13 0.62 -31.41
CA GLY A 25 9.73 0.88 -32.78
C GLY A 25 8.24 0.85 -33.04
N ALA A 26 7.43 0.44 -32.05
CA ALA A 26 5.97 0.54 -32.09
C ALA A 26 5.46 1.99 -31.93
N GLY A 27 6.36 2.95 -31.65
CA GLY A 27 6.06 4.32 -31.29
C GLY A 27 6.08 4.53 -29.78
N ALA A 28 6.34 5.79 -29.38
CA ALA A 28 6.47 6.19 -27.98
C ALA A 28 5.23 6.93 -27.44
N ASP A 29 4.14 6.97 -28.19
CA ASP A 29 2.85 7.55 -27.81
C ASP A 29 1.90 6.51 -27.17
N ALA A 30 0.71 6.91 -26.80
CA ALA A 30 -0.32 6.01 -26.26
C ALA A 30 -0.68 4.88 -27.23
N ASP A 31 -0.68 5.14 -28.55
CA ASP A 31 -0.92 4.10 -29.56
C ASP A 31 0.25 3.11 -29.64
N GLY A 32 1.48 3.57 -29.47
CA GLY A 32 2.65 2.72 -29.34
C GLY A 32 2.56 1.80 -28.11
N LEU A 33 2.12 2.33 -26.98
CA LEU A 33 1.88 1.54 -25.77
C LEU A 33 0.77 0.48 -26.01
N ARG A 34 -0.35 0.85 -26.65
CA ARG A 34 -1.42 -0.12 -27.01
C ARG A 34 -0.89 -1.26 -27.90
N ARG A 35 -0.07 -0.93 -28.91
CA ARG A 35 0.56 -1.96 -29.76
C ARG A 35 1.52 -2.85 -29.00
N THR A 36 2.31 -2.29 -28.09
CA THR A 36 3.21 -3.03 -27.21
C THR A 36 2.42 -4.00 -26.34
N LEU A 37 1.37 -3.54 -25.66
CA LEU A 37 0.49 -4.39 -24.85
C LEU A 37 -0.14 -5.52 -25.69
N ALA A 38 -0.65 -5.21 -26.87
CA ALA A 38 -1.24 -6.22 -27.75
C ALA A 38 -0.23 -7.29 -28.20
N ALA A 39 1.03 -6.95 -28.35
CA ALA A 39 2.11 -7.88 -28.72
C ALA A 39 2.57 -8.76 -27.54
N MET A 40 2.33 -8.34 -26.29
CA MET A 40 2.75 -9.08 -25.09
C MET A 40 1.85 -10.28 -24.76
N GLY A 41 0.68 -10.39 -25.37
CA GLY A 41 -0.34 -11.38 -25.02
C GLY A 41 -1.17 -10.97 -23.82
N ASP A 42 -1.46 -11.91 -22.90
CA ASP A 42 -2.21 -11.57 -21.68
C ASP A 42 -1.33 -10.82 -20.70
N PHE A 43 -1.67 -9.56 -20.46
CA PHE A 43 -0.92 -8.71 -19.51
C PHE A 43 -1.01 -9.23 -18.07
N GLY A 44 -2.09 -9.92 -17.71
CA GLY A 44 -2.23 -10.54 -16.39
C GLY A 44 -1.16 -11.62 -16.14
N ASP A 45 -0.87 -12.44 -17.14
CA ASP A 45 0.19 -13.46 -17.06
C ASP A 45 1.56 -12.80 -16.94
N VAL A 46 1.82 -11.75 -17.72
CA VAL A 46 3.08 -10.99 -17.64
C VAL A 46 3.26 -10.36 -16.26
N LEU A 47 2.22 -9.70 -15.73
CA LEU A 47 2.25 -9.09 -14.41
C LEU A 47 2.46 -10.13 -13.32
N THR A 48 1.78 -11.28 -13.37
CA THR A 48 1.95 -12.38 -12.41
C THR A 48 3.39 -12.89 -12.36
N GLN A 49 4.07 -12.97 -13.50
CA GLN A 49 5.47 -13.40 -13.56
C GLN A 49 6.44 -12.32 -13.10
N ALA A 50 6.25 -11.08 -13.57
CA ALA A 50 7.12 -9.95 -13.27
C ALA A 50 6.84 -9.35 -11.87
N LYS A 51 5.60 -9.45 -11.37
CA LYS A 51 5.05 -8.86 -10.15
C LYS A 51 4.96 -7.32 -10.19
N VAL A 52 5.88 -6.67 -10.89
CA VAL A 52 5.90 -5.22 -11.16
C VAL A 52 6.34 -4.98 -12.58
N VAL A 53 5.57 -4.19 -13.34
CA VAL A 53 5.89 -3.77 -14.70
C VAL A 53 5.92 -2.24 -14.77
N VAL A 54 7.01 -1.68 -15.26
CA VAL A 54 7.20 -0.23 -15.47
C VAL A 54 7.25 0.04 -16.98
N PHE A 55 6.24 0.75 -17.48
CA PHE A 55 6.26 1.28 -18.85
C PHE A 55 6.94 2.66 -18.83
N ARG A 56 8.09 2.76 -19.45
CA ARG A 56 8.96 3.93 -19.41
C ARG A 56 9.28 4.46 -20.80
N GLY A 57 9.20 5.79 -20.95
CA GLY A 57 9.48 6.45 -22.22
C GLY A 57 8.29 6.48 -23.18
N PHE A 58 7.13 6.03 -22.77
CA PHE A 58 5.88 6.26 -23.49
C PHE A 58 5.32 7.64 -23.12
N GLN A 59 4.99 8.44 -24.12
CA GLN A 59 4.44 9.79 -23.94
C GLN A 59 2.91 9.70 -23.82
N VAL A 60 2.44 9.19 -22.68
CA VAL A 60 1.00 9.12 -22.38
C VAL A 60 0.61 10.41 -21.67
N GLY A 61 -0.27 11.20 -22.27
CA GLY A 61 -0.82 12.40 -21.67
C GLY A 61 -1.91 12.08 -20.64
N GLU A 62 -2.15 13.00 -19.69
CA GLU A 62 -3.23 12.82 -18.71
C GLU A 62 -4.63 12.65 -19.37
N HIS A 63 -4.84 13.23 -20.54
CA HIS A 63 -6.10 13.11 -21.29
C HIS A 63 -6.31 11.72 -21.94
N GLU A 64 -5.25 10.92 -22.10
CA GLU A 64 -5.27 9.55 -22.61
C GLU A 64 -5.24 8.50 -21.48
N LEU A 65 -4.99 8.98 -20.25
CA LEU A 65 -4.71 8.11 -19.11
C LEU A 65 -5.87 7.16 -18.79
N ASP A 66 -7.12 7.63 -18.90
CA ASP A 66 -8.30 6.79 -18.66
C ASP A 66 -8.34 5.57 -19.58
N GLU A 67 -8.12 5.76 -20.88
CA GLU A 67 -8.11 4.67 -21.86
C GLU A 67 -6.95 3.70 -21.64
N VAL A 68 -5.76 4.23 -21.30
CA VAL A 68 -4.59 3.41 -21.01
C VAL A 68 -4.78 2.62 -19.71
N MET A 69 -5.37 3.24 -18.70
CA MET A 69 -5.69 2.55 -17.44
C MET A 69 -6.69 1.42 -17.66
N ASP A 70 -7.70 1.58 -18.50
CA ASP A 70 -8.69 0.53 -18.80
C ASP A 70 -8.07 -0.71 -19.47
N LEU A 71 -6.95 -0.54 -20.19
CA LEU A 71 -6.21 -1.66 -20.77
C LEU A 71 -5.40 -2.46 -19.71
N LEU A 72 -4.92 -1.78 -18.69
CA LEU A 72 -4.02 -2.34 -17.65
C LEU A 72 -4.78 -2.79 -16.41
N LEU A 73 -5.89 -2.11 -16.10
CA LEU A 73 -6.71 -2.30 -14.91
C LEU A 73 -8.16 -2.59 -15.31
N PRO A 74 -8.55 -3.84 -15.48
CA PRO A 74 -9.96 -4.17 -15.66
C PRO A 74 -10.75 -3.85 -14.38
N ASN A 75 -11.97 -3.31 -14.51
CA ASN A 75 -12.87 -3.04 -13.37
C ASN A 75 -12.26 -2.17 -12.26
N ARG A 76 -11.93 -0.93 -12.57
CA ARG A 76 -11.34 0.03 -11.60
C ARG A 76 -12.23 0.22 -10.37
N LEU A 77 -11.64 0.08 -9.20
CA LEU A 77 -12.30 0.16 -7.89
C LEU A 77 -12.30 1.57 -7.33
N ALA A 78 -13.33 1.89 -6.53
CA ALA A 78 -13.31 3.06 -5.65
C ALA A 78 -12.40 2.82 -4.44
N TYR A 79 -11.80 3.88 -3.90
CA TYR A 79 -10.95 3.81 -2.70
C TYR A 79 -11.81 3.84 -1.44
N THR A 80 -12.46 2.73 -1.13
CA THR A 80 -13.31 2.57 0.05
C THR A 80 -12.52 1.97 1.21
N HIS A 81 -12.76 2.45 2.43
CA HIS A 81 -12.07 2.01 3.67
C HIS A 81 -10.57 2.38 3.68
N GLY A 82 -10.19 3.45 3.01
CA GLY A 82 -8.80 3.92 2.99
C GLY A 82 -8.37 4.59 4.30
N THR A 83 -7.15 4.29 4.77
CA THR A 83 -6.54 4.95 5.95
C THR A 83 -5.77 6.21 5.60
N SER A 84 -5.36 6.37 4.34
CA SER A 84 -4.56 7.50 3.87
C SER A 84 -5.40 8.54 3.14
N PRO A 85 -5.10 9.85 3.30
CA PRO A 85 -5.77 10.88 2.53
C PRO A 85 -5.38 10.79 1.05
N ARG A 86 -6.39 10.81 0.17
CA ARG A 86 -6.24 10.84 -1.29
C ARG A 86 -7.33 11.74 -1.85
N THR A 87 -7.02 12.48 -2.89
CA THR A 87 -7.98 13.32 -3.62
C THR A 87 -8.36 12.62 -4.92
N LYS A 88 -9.66 12.44 -5.16
CA LYS A 88 -10.18 11.96 -6.44
C LYS A 88 -9.97 13.04 -7.50
N VAL A 89 -9.21 12.74 -8.56
CA VAL A 89 -8.79 13.74 -9.55
C VAL A 89 -9.50 13.61 -10.90
N ALA A 90 -10.12 12.44 -11.17
CA ALA A 90 -10.87 12.21 -12.41
C ALA A 90 -12.09 11.32 -12.17
N ALA A 91 -13.01 11.30 -13.12
CA ALA A 91 -13.97 10.22 -13.28
C ALA A 91 -13.22 8.88 -13.36
N GLY A 92 -13.81 7.75 -13.21
CA GLY A 92 -13.10 6.47 -13.38
C GLY A 92 -12.18 6.05 -12.22
N ASN A 93 -12.39 6.58 -11.01
CA ASN A 93 -11.68 6.15 -9.79
C ASN A 93 -10.15 6.30 -9.88
N VAL A 94 -9.70 7.48 -10.32
CA VAL A 94 -8.29 7.91 -10.28
C VAL A 94 -8.09 8.89 -9.12
N TYR A 95 -7.06 8.64 -8.31
CA TYR A 95 -6.76 9.39 -7.10
C TYR A 95 -5.32 9.94 -7.13
N THR A 96 -5.05 10.98 -6.35
CA THR A 96 -3.67 11.29 -5.97
C THR A 96 -3.07 10.10 -5.23
N SER A 97 -1.77 9.85 -5.37
CA SER A 97 -1.08 8.97 -4.43
C SER A 97 -1.16 9.57 -3.03
N THR A 98 -0.94 8.76 -1.99
CA THR A 98 -1.06 9.17 -0.58
C THR A 98 -0.49 10.55 -0.31
N GLU A 99 -1.35 11.47 0.16
CA GLU A 99 -1.02 12.83 0.58
C GLU A 99 -0.42 12.81 2.00
N TYR A 100 0.83 12.37 2.12
CA TYR A 100 1.58 12.27 3.36
C TYR A 100 2.76 13.25 3.29
N PRO A 101 3.24 13.82 4.43
CA PRO A 101 4.35 14.78 4.39
C PRO A 101 5.53 14.31 3.54
N SER A 102 6.07 15.20 2.73
CA SER A 102 7.09 14.86 1.72
C SER A 102 8.40 14.35 2.31
N GLU A 103 8.73 14.81 3.51
CA GLU A 103 9.93 14.46 4.27
C GLU A 103 9.84 13.08 4.95
N GLN A 104 8.66 12.46 4.98
CA GLN A 104 8.45 11.19 5.64
C GLN A 104 8.45 10.02 4.64
N THR A 105 9.00 8.90 5.05
CA THR A 105 8.89 7.62 4.34
C THR A 105 7.49 7.04 4.55
N ILE A 106 6.85 6.56 3.49
CA ILE A 106 5.71 5.64 3.64
C ILE A 106 6.28 4.24 3.65
N ALA A 107 6.05 3.51 4.74
CA ALA A 107 6.51 2.15 4.93
C ALA A 107 5.98 1.19 3.86
N MET A 108 6.60 0.03 3.74
CA MET A 108 6.21 -0.99 2.77
C MET A 108 4.87 -1.61 3.17
N HIS A 109 3.92 -1.65 2.23
CA HIS A 109 2.58 -2.19 2.47
C HIS A 109 1.94 -2.74 1.19
N ASN A 110 0.98 -3.64 1.37
CA ASN A 110 0.06 -4.03 0.33
C ASN A 110 -1.23 -3.23 0.53
N GLU A 111 -1.74 -2.60 -0.53
CA GLU A 111 -2.91 -1.72 -0.45
C GLU A 111 -4.12 -2.44 0.13
N LEU A 112 -4.74 -1.84 1.15
CA LEU A 112 -5.93 -2.34 1.85
C LEU A 112 -5.81 -3.75 2.49
N SER A 113 -4.60 -4.26 2.73
CA SER A 113 -4.41 -5.60 3.33
C SER A 113 -4.96 -5.74 4.75
N TYR A 114 -5.28 -4.65 5.42
CA TYR A 114 -6.01 -4.64 6.71
C TYR A 114 -7.53 -4.83 6.54
N SER A 115 -8.05 -4.65 5.33
CA SER A 115 -9.48 -4.80 5.01
C SER A 115 -9.84 -6.26 4.69
N HIS A 116 -11.13 -6.54 4.50
CA HIS A 116 -11.61 -7.81 3.97
C HIS A 116 -11.67 -7.82 2.43
N LYS A 117 -11.56 -6.65 1.82
CA LYS A 117 -11.48 -6.45 0.36
C LYS A 117 -10.25 -5.63 0.06
N TRP A 118 -9.48 -6.06 -0.91
CA TRP A 118 -8.29 -5.37 -1.40
C TRP A 118 -8.21 -5.48 -2.91
N PRO A 119 -7.59 -4.51 -3.60
CA PRO A 119 -7.37 -4.59 -5.03
C PRO A 119 -6.33 -5.67 -5.35
N ALA A 120 -6.49 -6.38 -6.45
CA ALA A 120 -5.47 -7.29 -6.97
C ALA A 120 -4.33 -6.51 -7.64
N ARG A 121 -4.64 -5.38 -8.29
CA ARG A 121 -3.67 -4.58 -9.04
C ARG A 121 -3.72 -3.11 -8.65
N LEU A 122 -2.53 -2.49 -8.68
CA LEU A 122 -2.38 -1.04 -8.59
C LEU A 122 -1.68 -0.53 -9.83
N LEU A 123 -2.09 0.62 -10.32
CA LEU A 123 -1.37 1.37 -11.34
C LEU A 123 -1.02 2.74 -10.80
N PHE A 124 0.25 3.10 -10.92
CA PHE A 124 0.76 4.45 -10.64
C PHE A 124 1.17 5.13 -11.93
N TYR A 125 0.82 6.41 -12.07
CA TYR A 125 1.21 7.25 -13.20
C TYR A 125 1.95 8.50 -12.69
N CYS A 126 3.15 8.74 -13.20
CA CYS A 126 3.94 9.90 -12.84
C CYS A 126 3.58 11.12 -13.71
N ALA A 127 2.70 11.97 -13.20
CA ALA A 127 2.34 13.23 -13.87
C ALA A 127 3.41 14.31 -13.69
N THR A 128 4.05 14.36 -12.49
CA THR A 128 5.15 15.30 -12.21
C THR A 128 6.21 14.60 -11.35
N THR A 129 7.44 14.62 -11.82
CA THR A 129 8.59 14.06 -11.09
C THR A 129 9.00 14.95 -9.93
N PRO A 130 9.47 14.40 -8.80
CA PRO A 130 10.03 15.19 -7.71
C PRO A 130 11.33 15.89 -8.14
N GLY A 131 11.69 16.95 -7.40
CA GLY A 131 12.97 17.63 -7.58
C GLY A 131 14.15 16.75 -7.16
N SER A 132 13.97 15.96 -6.09
CA SER A 132 14.91 14.90 -5.67
C SER A 132 14.19 13.85 -4.83
N GLY A 133 14.67 12.61 -4.82
CA GLY A 133 14.09 11.49 -4.10
C GLY A 133 12.72 11.07 -4.66
N GLY A 134 11.79 10.64 -3.80
CA GLY A 134 10.41 10.33 -4.14
C GLY A 134 10.22 9.04 -4.95
N ALA A 135 11.21 8.17 -4.99
CA ALA A 135 11.08 6.83 -5.54
C ALA A 135 9.91 6.08 -4.89
N THR A 136 9.34 5.16 -5.62
CA THR A 136 8.44 4.15 -5.06
C THR A 136 9.24 2.87 -4.83
N PRO A 137 9.63 2.56 -3.58
CA PRO A 137 10.23 1.28 -3.26
C PRO A 137 9.20 0.17 -3.42
N VAL A 138 9.63 -0.98 -3.93
CA VAL A 138 8.81 -2.19 -4.07
C VAL A 138 9.55 -3.38 -3.49
N VAL A 139 8.85 -4.28 -2.80
CA VAL A 139 9.44 -5.47 -2.18
C VAL A 139 8.63 -6.71 -2.54
N ASP A 140 9.32 -7.76 -3.00
CA ASP A 140 8.71 -9.07 -3.20
C ASP A 140 8.23 -9.64 -1.85
N GLY A 141 6.92 -9.86 -1.71
CA GLY A 141 6.31 -10.30 -0.46
C GLY A 141 6.76 -11.69 0.00
N ALA A 142 7.17 -12.58 -0.92
CA ALA A 142 7.71 -13.88 -0.56
C ALA A 142 9.14 -13.75 0.00
N LEU A 143 9.98 -12.96 -0.64
CA LEU A 143 11.33 -12.67 -0.15
C LEU A 143 11.29 -11.89 1.17
N TRP A 144 10.36 -10.94 1.30
CA TRP A 144 10.16 -10.22 2.55
C TRP A 144 9.80 -11.18 3.68
N LEU A 145 8.81 -12.06 3.48
CA LEU A 145 8.43 -13.08 4.47
C LEU A 145 9.60 -13.99 4.84
N GLU A 146 10.37 -14.47 3.85
CA GLU A 146 11.53 -15.34 4.07
C GLU A 146 12.64 -14.65 4.88
N SER A 147 12.80 -13.32 4.69
CA SER A 147 13.83 -12.52 5.35
C SER A 147 13.54 -12.25 6.84
N LEU A 148 12.30 -12.44 7.29
CA LEU A 148 11.94 -12.22 8.69
C LEU A 148 12.51 -13.34 9.58
N ASP A 149 12.90 -12.99 10.80
CA ASP A 149 13.30 -13.96 11.82
C ASP A 149 12.18 -14.97 12.07
N GLU A 150 12.53 -16.26 12.27
CA GLU A 150 11.57 -17.34 12.54
C GLU A 150 10.63 -16.98 13.71
N LYS A 151 11.16 -16.48 14.82
CA LYS A 151 10.36 -16.05 15.99
C LYS A 151 9.30 -14.99 15.63
N VAL A 152 9.59 -14.10 14.67
CA VAL A 152 8.65 -13.07 14.21
C VAL A 152 7.60 -13.69 13.32
N ARG A 153 7.99 -14.52 12.34
CA ARG A 153 7.04 -15.25 11.49
C ARG A 153 6.07 -16.08 12.31
N ASP A 154 6.59 -16.83 13.30
CA ASP A 154 5.78 -17.68 14.17
C ASP A 154 4.79 -16.87 15.01
N ALA A 155 5.22 -15.73 15.55
CA ALA A 155 4.35 -14.84 16.31
C ALA A 155 3.18 -14.30 15.48
N PHE A 156 3.42 -13.98 14.20
CA PHE A 156 2.39 -13.50 13.28
C PHE A 156 1.57 -14.61 12.61
N ALA A 157 1.92 -15.88 12.75
CA ALA A 157 1.25 -16.99 12.08
C ALA A 157 -0.25 -17.08 12.39
N GLY A 158 -0.67 -16.68 13.59
CA GLY A 158 -2.07 -16.61 13.99
C GLY A 158 -2.85 -15.45 13.36
N GLY A 159 -2.19 -14.53 12.70
CA GLY A 159 -2.78 -13.31 12.15
C GLY A 159 -2.88 -12.16 13.16
N VAL A 160 -3.47 -11.06 12.70
CA VAL A 160 -3.59 -9.80 13.44
C VAL A 160 -5.02 -9.26 13.41
N ARG A 161 -5.33 -8.33 14.32
CA ARG A 161 -6.58 -7.56 14.32
C ARG A 161 -6.24 -6.07 14.31
N TYR A 162 -6.90 -5.35 13.41
CA TYR A 162 -6.75 -3.91 13.25
C TYR A 162 -7.89 -3.18 13.94
N SER A 163 -7.57 -2.16 14.73
CA SER A 163 -8.54 -1.30 15.38
C SER A 163 -8.45 0.11 14.82
N GLN A 164 -9.60 0.74 14.61
CA GLN A 164 -9.70 2.13 14.18
C GLN A 164 -10.76 2.87 14.99
N ASN A 165 -10.43 4.11 15.39
CA ASN A 165 -11.32 5.06 15.99
C ASN A 165 -11.49 6.24 15.03
N LEU A 166 -12.63 6.33 14.38
CA LEU A 166 -12.94 7.31 13.35
C LEU A 166 -13.91 8.34 13.91
N HIS A 167 -13.55 9.61 13.84
CA HIS A 167 -14.41 10.70 14.35
C HIS A 167 -15.54 11.08 13.36
N ASP A 168 -16.53 11.88 13.83
CA ASP A 168 -17.60 12.44 13.00
C ASP A 168 -17.34 13.91 12.65
N GLY A 169 -16.16 14.22 12.11
CA GLY A 169 -15.80 15.56 11.64
C GLY A 169 -14.79 16.31 12.52
N PHE A 170 -14.69 16.00 13.82
CA PHE A 170 -13.70 16.59 14.72
C PHE A 170 -13.04 15.52 15.61
N GLY A 171 -11.71 15.40 15.56
CA GLY A 171 -10.95 14.41 16.31
C GLY A 171 -9.58 14.12 15.72
N LEU A 172 -8.86 13.18 16.31
CA LEU A 172 -7.57 12.70 15.81
C LEU A 172 -7.79 11.67 14.68
N GLY A 173 -6.92 11.69 13.70
CA GLY A 173 -6.97 10.75 12.57
C GLY A 173 -8.02 11.15 11.52
N ARG A 174 -8.66 10.17 10.91
CA ARG A 174 -9.67 10.36 9.86
C ARG A 174 -11.09 10.27 10.41
N SER A 175 -12.03 10.96 9.77
CA SER A 175 -13.45 10.74 10.03
C SER A 175 -13.94 9.48 9.30
N TRP A 176 -15.02 8.86 9.82
CA TRP A 176 -15.62 7.72 9.14
C TRP A 176 -16.18 8.09 7.75
N LYS A 177 -16.63 9.34 7.56
CA LYS A 177 -17.10 9.85 6.26
C LYS A 177 -15.97 9.89 5.23
N GLN A 178 -14.80 10.35 5.65
CA GLN A 178 -13.62 10.37 4.77
C GLN A 178 -13.09 8.95 4.48
N THR A 179 -13.16 8.06 5.47
CA THR A 179 -12.66 6.68 5.34
C THR A 179 -13.50 5.85 4.39
N PHE A 180 -14.82 6.00 4.46
CA PHE A 180 -15.76 5.22 3.64
C PHE A 180 -16.30 5.99 2.40
N GLU A 181 -15.87 7.25 2.20
CA GLU A 181 -16.33 8.12 1.11
C GLU A 181 -17.87 8.21 1.02
N THR A 182 -18.55 8.17 2.16
CA THR A 182 -20.01 8.26 2.28
C THR A 182 -20.41 8.93 3.59
N ASP A 183 -21.59 9.54 3.64
CA ASP A 183 -22.25 10.02 4.86
C ASP A 183 -23.43 9.12 5.27
N ASP A 184 -23.65 8.03 4.55
CA ASP A 184 -24.69 7.04 4.82
C ASP A 184 -24.17 5.93 5.74
N ARG A 185 -24.60 5.95 7.02
CA ARG A 185 -24.23 4.92 8.02
C ARG A 185 -24.65 3.52 7.61
N ALA A 186 -25.75 3.34 6.90
CA ALA A 186 -26.21 2.02 6.50
C ALA A 186 -25.25 1.37 5.50
N GLN A 187 -24.63 2.15 4.61
CA GLN A 187 -23.58 1.66 3.72
C GLN A 187 -22.33 1.24 4.50
N VAL A 188 -21.94 2.02 5.52
CA VAL A 188 -20.81 1.69 6.39
C VAL A 188 -21.08 0.40 7.17
N GLU A 189 -22.28 0.30 7.77
CA GLU A 189 -22.69 -0.88 8.53
C GLU A 189 -22.69 -2.14 7.67
N ALA A 190 -23.23 -2.08 6.45
CA ALA A 190 -23.21 -3.20 5.49
C ALA A 190 -21.77 -3.65 5.17
N PHE A 191 -20.84 -2.71 4.96
CA PHE A 191 -19.43 -3.02 4.76
C PHE A 191 -18.79 -3.70 5.97
N LEU A 192 -19.09 -3.21 7.18
CA LEU A 192 -18.55 -3.75 8.43
C LEU A 192 -19.09 -5.14 8.72
N GLU A 193 -20.39 -5.37 8.46
CA GLU A 193 -21.04 -6.69 8.61
C GLU A 193 -20.44 -7.71 7.62
N GLU A 194 -20.29 -7.35 6.36
CA GLU A 194 -19.65 -8.19 5.33
C GLU A 194 -18.23 -8.58 5.76
N GLY A 195 -17.46 -7.61 6.25
CA GLY A 195 -16.09 -7.80 6.73
C GLY A 195 -15.97 -8.47 8.10
N ARG A 196 -17.09 -8.76 8.76
CA ARG A 196 -17.15 -9.33 10.11
C ARG A 196 -16.36 -8.52 11.13
N PHE A 197 -16.50 -7.19 11.08
CA PHE A 197 -15.93 -6.30 12.07
C PHE A 197 -16.75 -6.35 13.36
N ASP A 198 -16.08 -6.21 14.51
CA ASP A 198 -16.71 -5.81 15.76
C ASP A 198 -16.76 -4.28 15.77
N TRP A 199 -17.94 -3.67 15.84
CA TRP A 199 -18.06 -2.21 15.71
C TRP A 199 -19.16 -1.60 16.57
N LYS A 200 -19.03 -0.29 16.84
CA LYS A 200 -20.06 0.50 17.49
C LYS A 200 -19.96 1.98 17.11
N TRP A 201 -21.09 2.63 16.95
CA TRP A 201 -21.17 4.09 16.94
C TRP A 201 -20.98 4.64 18.35
N THR A 202 -20.19 5.70 18.49
CA THR A 202 -19.97 6.39 19.75
C THR A 202 -21.02 7.47 19.97
N SER A 203 -21.17 7.95 21.21
CA SER A 203 -22.19 8.97 21.57
C SER A 203 -21.95 10.33 20.91
N ASP A 204 -20.72 10.62 20.50
CA ASP A 204 -20.30 11.81 19.74
C ASP A 204 -20.39 11.63 18.22
N GLY A 205 -20.96 10.51 17.77
CA GLY A 205 -21.20 10.22 16.35
C GLY A 205 -20.05 9.54 15.64
N GLY A 206 -18.92 9.31 16.30
CA GLY A 206 -17.77 8.58 15.76
C GLY A 206 -18.04 7.07 15.61
N LEU A 207 -17.09 6.36 15.01
CA LEU A 207 -17.13 4.91 14.79
C LEU A 207 -15.89 4.26 15.38
N ARG A 208 -16.09 3.32 16.29
CA ARG A 208 -15.03 2.38 16.72
C ARG A 208 -15.22 1.05 16.04
N MET A 209 -14.16 0.52 15.46
CA MET A 209 -14.23 -0.77 14.77
C MET A 209 -12.95 -1.58 14.97
N VAL A 210 -13.12 -2.90 15.05
CA VAL A 210 -12.03 -3.89 15.14
C VAL A 210 -12.26 -4.93 14.05
N SER A 211 -11.26 -5.21 13.25
CA SER A 211 -11.39 -6.20 12.18
C SER A 211 -11.57 -7.62 12.74
N ALA A 212 -12.17 -8.50 11.98
CA ALA A 212 -11.93 -9.93 12.15
C ALA A 212 -10.42 -10.21 12.05
N VAL A 213 -9.98 -11.39 12.49
CA VAL A 213 -8.59 -11.79 12.30
C VAL A 213 -8.23 -11.72 10.82
N ARG A 214 -7.17 -10.99 10.50
CA ARG A 214 -6.57 -10.90 9.18
C ARG A 214 -5.29 -11.71 9.17
N PRO A 215 -5.06 -12.55 8.16
CA PRO A 215 -3.79 -13.28 8.06
C PRO A 215 -2.63 -12.30 7.88
N ALA A 216 -1.48 -12.60 8.45
CA ALA A 216 -0.27 -11.81 8.26
C ALA A 216 0.48 -12.18 6.98
N SER A 217 0.24 -13.39 6.48
CA SER A 217 0.70 -13.88 5.18
C SER A 217 -0.42 -14.64 4.48
N ILE A 218 -0.45 -14.59 3.16
CA ILE A 218 -1.47 -15.29 2.34
C ILE A 218 -0.79 -16.06 1.21
N GLN A 219 -1.51 -17.00 0.63
CA GLN A 219 -1.11 -17.62 -0.63
C GLN A 219 -1.58 -16.74 -1.78
N HIS A 220 -0.68 -16.44 -2.70
CA HIS A 220 -1.01 -15.73 -3.93
C HIS A 220 -1.98 -16.59 -4.76
N PRO A 221 -3.13 -16.04 -5.22
CA PRO A 221 -4.23 -16.84 -5.79
C PRO A 221 -3.85 -17.57 -7.09
N VAL A 222 -2.87 -17.05 -7.84
CA VAL A 222 -2.43 -17.62 -9.12
C VAL A 222 -1.18 -18.49 -8.94
N THR A 223 -0.14 -17.97 -8.27
CA THR A 223 1.16 -18.68 -8.16
C THR A 223 1.22 -19.68 -7.02
N GLY A 224 0.35 -19.55 -6.02
CA GLY A 224 0.37 -20.35 -4.80
C GLY A 224 1.53 -20.00 -3.84
N SER A 225 2.38 -19.05 -4.18
CA SER A 225 3.48 -18.60 -3.31
C SER A 225 2.93 -17.96 -2.04
N THR A 226 3.50 -18.29 -0.88
CA THR A 226 3.16 -17.61 0.37
C THR A 226 3.89 -16.28 0.44
N VAL A 227 3.17 -15.19 0.69
CA VAL A 227 3.69 -13.83 0.72
C VAL A 227 3.34 -13.14 2.03
N TRP A 228 4.19 -12.24 2.51
CA TRP A 228 3.85 -11.28 3.55
C TRP A 228 2.77 -10.35 3.03
N PHE A 229 1.67 -10.22 3.77
CA PHE A 229 0.49 -9.46 3.30
C PHE A 229 -0.27 -8.87 4.46
N ASN A 230 0.23 -7.80 5.04
CA ASN A 230 -0.44 -7.05 6.10
C ASN A 230 0.17 -5.66 6.27
N GLN A 231 -0.41 -4.85 7.18
CA GLN A 231 0.02 -3.50 7.50
C GLN A 231 0.19 -3.31 9.01
N ALA A 232 0.69 -4.31 9.73
CA ALA A 232 0.86 -4.21 11.17
C ALA A 232 1.77 -3.05 11.55
N ASP A 233 2.83 -2.80 10.80
CA ASP A 233 3.75 -1.68 11.00
C ASP A 233 3.10 -0.30 10.75
N HIS A 234 2.11 -0.20 9.88
CA HIS A 234 1.36 1.05 9.67
C HIS A 234 0.36 1.37 10.78
N PHE A 235 -0.10 0.36 11.51
CA PHE A 235 -1.07 0.50 12.59
C PHE A 235 -0.42 0.51 13.98
N HIS A 236 0.88 0.22 14.07
CA HIS A 236 1.60 0.13 15.34
C HIS A 236 2.42 1.40 15.62
N PRO A 237 2.24 2.05 16.77
CA PRO A 237 2.91 3.32 17.08
C PRO A 237 4.44 3.28 16.99
N ALA A 238 5.06 2.15 17.34
CA ALA A 238 6.52 2.01 17.35
C ALA A 238 7.16 2.09 15.94
N ALA A 239 6.44 1.73 14.88
CA ALA A 239 6.94 1.78 13.52
C ALA A 239 6.53 3.06 12.76
N LEU A 240 5.60 3.84 13.33
CA LEU A 240 5.28 5.15 12.79
C LEU A 240 6.48 6.08 13.05
N GLY A 241 7.08 6.60 11.98
CA GLY A 241 8.19 7.56 12.07
C GLY A 241 7.80 8.92 12.66
N ASP A 242 6.63 9.00 13.25
CA ASP A 242 6.02 10.19 13.82
C ASP A 242 6.17 10.19 15.34
N ASP A 243 6.92 11.16 15.88
CA ASP A 243 7.07 11.33 17.31
C ASP A 243 5.72 11.58 17.98
N ILE A 244 4.78 12.24 17.31
CA ILE A 244 3.42 12.51 17.83
C ILE A 244 2.66 11.20 18.05
N ALA A 245 2.71 10.27 17.11
CA ALA A 245 2.03 8.98 17.28
C ALA A 245 2.59 8.18 18.46
N ARG A 246 3.90 8.25 18.67
CA ARG A 246 4.57 7.61 19.81
C ARG A 246 4.24 8.31 21.14
N GLU A 247 4.16 9.64 21.14
CA GLU A 247 3.75 10.41 22.32
C GLU A 247 2.29 10.14 22.68
N LEU A 248 1.40 10.09 21.68
CA LEU A 248 0.00 9.74 21.90
C LEU A 248 -0.17 8.33 22.49
N ALA A 249 0.61 7.37 22.04
CA ALA A 249 0.60 6.01 22.57
C ALA A 249 1.09 5.91 24.03
N GLN A 250 1.82 6.92 24.54
CA GLN A 250 2.20 7.01 25.95
C GLN A 250 1.11 7.64 26.84
N ILE A 251 0.21 8.42 26.24
CA ILE A 251 -0.82 9.18 26.95
C ILE A 251 -2.18 8.50 26.88
N LEU A 252 -2.51 7.90 25.71
CA LEU A 252 -3.80 7.27 25.43
C LEU A 252 -3.69 5.75 25.54
N PRO A 253 -4.69 5.09 26.11
CA PRO A 253 -4.76 3.63 26.04
C PRO A 253 -4.94 3.17 24.60
N PRO A 254 -4.47 1.96 24.21
CA PRO A 254 -4.51 1.46 22.84
C PRO A 254 -5.90 1.53 22.18
N GLU A 255 -6.96 1.35 22.95
CA GLU A 255 -8.35 1.42 22.48
C GLU A 255 -8.84 2.85 22.16
N GLU A 256 -8.10 3.88 22.52
CA GLU A 256 -8.40 5.29 22.22
C GLU A 256 -7.51 5.86 21.10
N LEU A 257 -6.48 5.14 20.69
CA LEU A 257 -5.65 5.56 19.57
C LEU A 257 -6.49 5.61 18.27
N PRO A 258 -6.20 6.55 17.35
CA PRO A 258 -6.86 6.59 16.04
C PRO A 258 -6.80 5.26 15.29
N GLN A 259 -5.69 4.55 15.43
CA GLN A 259 -5.47 3.21 14.90
C GLN A 259 -4.51 2.42 15.78
N SER A 260 -4.71 1.11 15.85
CA SER A 260 -3.83 0.18 16.56
C SER A 260 -3.95 -1.23 15.99
N VAL A 261 -3.03 -2.10 16.35
CA VAL A 261 -3.00 -3.50 15.91
C VAL A 261 -2.61 -4.42 17.07
N THR A 262 -3.20 -5.61 17.09
CA THR A 262 -2.87 -6.66 18.05
C THR A 262 -2.69 -7.99 17.33
N PHE A 263 -2.09 -8.98 17.99
CA PHE A 263 -2.20 -10.35 17.53
C PHE A 263 -3.66 -10.82 17.52
N ALA A 264 -3.95 -11.94 16.83
CA ALA A 264 -5.28 -12.51 16.69
C ALA A 264 -6.00 -12.77 18.04
N ASN A 265 -5.25 -13.11 19.08
CA ASN A 265 -5.76 -13.36 20.44
C ASN A 265 -5.97 -12.06 21.26
N GLY A 266 -5.71 -10.89 20.69
CA GLY A 266 -5.82 -9.58 21.35
C GLY A 266 -4.61 -9.18 22.19
N SER A 267 -3.55 -10.00 22.28
CA SER A 267 -2.32 -9.59 22.95
C SER A 267 -1.56 -8.52 22.15
N PRO A 268 -0.85 -7.59 22.82
CA PRO A 268 -0.05 -6.57 22.13
C PRO A 268 1.08 -7.22 21.32
N ILE A 269 1.41 -6.58 20.20
CA ILE A 269 2.59 -6.96 19.40
C ILE A 269 3.80 -6.24 20.00
N PRO A 270 4.91 -6.94 20.29
CA PRO A 270 6.12 -6.29 20.77
C PRO A 270 6.68 -5.29 19.74
N ASP A 271 7.13 -4.13 20.22
CA ASP A 271 7.71 -3.07 19.37
C ASP A 271 8.83 -3.60 18.47
N GLU A 272 9.73 -4.43 19.02
CA GLU A 272 10.83 -5.00 18.27
C GLU A 272 10.40 -5.90 17.11
N TYR A 273 9.21 -6.52 17.15
CA TYR A 273 8.71 -7.34 16.04
C TYR A 273 8.22 -6.48 14.90
N VAL A 274 7.51 -5.41 15.22
CA VAL A 274 6.99 -4.48 14.21
C VAL A 274 8.13 -3.69 13.56
N ILE A 275 9.10 -3.23 14.35
CA ILE A 275 10.31 -2.56 13.85
C ILE A 275 11.10 -3.51 12.94
N HIS A 276 11.25 -4.79 13.33
CA HIS A 276 11.94 -5.78 12.50
C HIS A 276 11.24 -5.96 11.14
N VAL A 277 9.90 -6.10 11.13
CA VAL A 277 9.11 -6.22 9.89
C VAL A 277 9.31 -4.98 9.01
N HIS A 278 9.19 -3.79 9.59
CA HIS A 278 9.37 -2.50 8.92
C HIS A 278 10.75 -2.37 8.27
N ASP A 279 11.81 -2.58 9.08
CA ASP A 279 13.20 -2.42 8.63
C ASP A 279 13.53 -3.43 7.53
N ARG A 280 13.13 -4.71 7.68
CA ARG A 280 13.37 -5.74 6.67
C ARG A 280 12.67 -5.42 5.35
N GLY A 281 11.42 -4.89 5.40
CA GLY A 281 10.71 -4.45 4.20
C GLY A 281 11.46 -3.36 3.46
N LEU A 282 11.98 -2.34 4.17
CA LEU A 282 12.74 -1.24 3.57
C LEU A 282 14.13 -1.65 3.07
N GLU A 283 14.82 -2.57 3.76
CA GLU A 283 16.13 -3.10 3.37
C GLU A 283 16.05 -3.98 2.11
N MET A 284 14.96 -4.74 1.96
CA MET A 284 14.75 -5.64 0.82
C MET A 284 14.19 -4.93 -0.41
N ALA A 285 13.73 -3.70 -0.27
CA ALA A 285 13.04 -2.97 -1.32
C ALA A 285 13.98 -2.53 -2.46
N VAL A 286 13.45 -2.58 -3.66
CA VAL A 286 14.06 -2.01 -4.87
C VAL A 286 13.37 -0.68 -5.17
N ASP A 287 14.13 0.39 -5.24
CA ASP A 287 13.61 1.73 -5.53
C ASP A 287 13.32 1.89 -7.03
N VAL A 288 12.10 2.30 -7.36
CA VAL A 288 11.71 2.70 -8.72
C VAL A 288 11.68 4.22 -8.77
N ASP A 289 12.72 4.80 -9.37
CA ASP A 289 12.79 6.24 -9.64
C ASP A 289 11.82 6.61 -10.76
N TRP A 290 11.13 7.73 -10.61
CA TRP A 290 10.13 8.19 -11.54
C TRP A 290 10.73 9.04 -12.67
N GLN A 291 10.24 8.80 -13.89
CA GLN A 291 10.30 9.74 -15.01
C GLN A 291 8.89 10.20 -15.35
N GLN A 292 8.74 11.42 -15.83
CA GLN A 292 7.43 11.93 -16.21
C GLN A 292 6.82 11.08 -17.32
N GLY A 293 5.56 10.69 -17.14
CA GLY A 293 4.85 9.80 -18.06
C GLY A 293 5.03 8.31 -17.76
N ASP A 294 5.89 7.92 -16.80
CA ASP A 294 6.00 6.52 -16.40
C ASP A 294 4.67 5.98 -15.86
N LEU A 295 4.36 4.74 -16.26
CA LEU A 295 3.28 3.94 -15.71
C LEU A 295 3.90 2.73 -15.02
N MET A 296 3.52 2.48 -13.77
CA MET A 296 3.95 1.29 -13.02
C MET A 296 2.72 0.50 -12.59
N VAL A 297 2.64 -0.76 -12.98
CA VAL A 297 1.60 -1.68 -12.54
C VAL A 297 2.19 -2.69 -11.56
N ILE A 298 1.52 -2.87 -10.42
CA ILE A 298 1.93 -3.76 -9.35
C ILE A 298 0.86 -4.83 -9.14
N ASP A 299 1.30 -6.08 -9.01
CA ASP A 299 0.52 -7.15 -8.39
C ASP A 299 0.51 -6.89 -6.88
N ASN A 300 -0.59 -6.37 -6.37
CA ASN A 300 -0.71 -5.93 -4.98
C ASN A 300 -0.64 -7.09 -3.97
N VAL A 301 -0.91 -8.31 -4.39
CA VAL A 301 -0.76 -9.48 -3.51
C VAL A 301 0.70 -9.91 -3.42
N ALA A 302 1.39 -9.89 -4.54
CA ALA A 302 2.78 -10.37 -4.62
C ALA A 302 3.79 -9.36 -4.06
N VAL A 303 3.48 -8.05 -4.06
CA VAL A 303 4.46 -6.98 -3.82
C VAL A 303 3.95 -5.94 -2.85
N GLY A 304 4.73 -5.67 -1.81
CA GLY A 304 4.58 -4.46 -0.99
C GLY A 304 5.21 -3.25 -1.68
N HIS A 305 4.64 -2.07 -1.46
CA HIS A 305 5.14 -0.82 -1.99
C HIS A 305 5.15 0.28 -0.93
N GLY A 306 5.91 1.35 -1.19
CA GLY A 306 6.01 2.48 -0.27
C GLY A 306 6.37 3.78 -1.00
N ARG A 307 6.90 4.77 -0.26
CA ARG A 307 7.38 6.02 -0.84
C ARG A 307 8.60 6.52 -0.08
N ARG A 308 9.66 6.82 -0.82
CA ARG A 308 10.83 7.51 -0.25
C ARG A 308 10.52 9.00 -0.05
N PRO A 309 11.19 9.67 0.91
CA PRO A 309 11.10 11.12 1.05
C PRO A 309 11.50 11.85 -0.24
N TYR A 310 10.98 13.06 -0.42
CA TYR A 310 11.27 13.85 -1.62
C TYR A 310 11.24 15.36 -1.35
N THR A 311 11.77 16.11 -2.32
CA THR A 311 11.70 17.57 -2.35
C THR A 311 11.09 18.05 -3.67
N GLY A 312 10.54 19.25 -3.66
CA GLY A 312 9.86 19.83 -4.83
C GLY A 312 8.48 19.24 -5.07
N ASP A 313 7.90 19.60 -6.21
CA ASP A 313 6.59 19.12 -6.61
C ASP A 313 6.67 17.65 -7.04
N ARG A 314 5.76 16.84 -6.54
CA ARG A 314 5.60 15.43 -6.94
C ARG A 314 4.12 15.14 -7.12
N ARG A 315 3.76 14.70 -8.32
CA ARG A 315 2.37 14.28 -8.59
C ARG A 315 2.37 12.91 -9.24
N VAL A 316 2.04 11.92 -8.44
CA VAL A 316 1.81 10.55 -8.89
C VAL A 316 0.34 10.22 -8.67
N LEU A 317 -0.34 9.75 -9.71
CA LEU A 317 -1.73 9.31 -9.66
C LEU A 317 -1.79 7.81 -9.44
N VAL A 318 -2.86 7.32 -8.84
CA VAL A 318 -3.07 5.90 -8.56
C VAL A 318 -4.49 5.49 -8.94
N ALA A 319 -4.61 4.32 -9.52
CA ALA A 319 -5.86 3.60 -9.71
C ALA A 319 -5.69 2.13 -9.30
N MET A 320 -6.80 1.48 -9.00
CA MET A 320 -6.86 0.12 -8.45
C MET A 320 -7.86 -0.72 -9.21
N SER A 321 -7.62 -2.02 -9.31
CA SER A 321 -8.59 -2.97 -9.86
C SER A 321 -8.53 -4.34 -9.18
N ASP A 322 -9.55 -5.15 -9.41
CA ASP A 322 -9.58 -6.57 -9.08
C ASP A 322 -8.67 -7.40 -9.98
#